data_70ad793ef154ed6d8f4b4ce643605c3b
#
_entry.id   70ad793ef154ed6d8f4b4ce643605c3b
#
_cell.length_a   1.000
_cell.length_b   1.000
_cell.length_c   1.000
_cell.angle_alpha   90.00
_cell.angle_beta   90.00
_cell.angle_gamma   90.00
#
_symmetry.space_group_name_H-M   'P 1'
#
loop_
_entity.id
_entity.type
_entity.pdbx_description
1 polymer ?
#
loop_
_entity_poly.entity_id
_entity_poly.type
_entity_poly.pdbx_seq_one_letter_code
_entity_poly.pdbx_strand_id
1 'polypeptide(L)'
;MALRLFQRERRSLFGEILDWMLTPLLLLWPISLALTWLVAQNIAGKPFDRALEYNVQALAKLVVVKNNQVQFNLTGPAREILRADDTDLVYYQVIGTKGEHLSGEHDLPLPPDDTRVNDGEVRLREDVIQGEDVRVAYTWIKTDVKGGGSVLVQVAETLEKRKTLATEIVKGTMVPQFVTLPLAVLLVW
;
A
#
# COMPACT_ATOMS: atom_id res chain seq x y z
N MET A 1 -59.09 29.95 21.94
CA MET A 1 -58.09 28.91 22.10
C MET A 1 -56.93 29.23 21.19
N ALA A 2 -55.97 30.00 21.69
CA ALA A 2 -54.87 30.56 20.89
C ALA A 2 -53.59 29.84 21.25
N LEU A 3 -53.04 29.14 20.27
CA LEU A 3 -51.77 28.50 20.30
C LEU A 3 -50.61 29.53 20.41
N ARG A 4 -50.11 29.71 21.62
CA ARG A 4 -48.81 30.40 21.85
C ARG A 4 -47.71 29.39 21.59
N LEU A 5 -47.29 29.24 20.36
CA LEU A 5 -46.11 28.50 19.95
C LEU A 5 -45.18 29.45 19.21
N PHE A 6 -44.37 30.21 19.93
CA PHE A 6 -43.07 30.74 19.54
C PHE A 6 -42.60 31.66 20.67
N GLN A 7 -42.19 31.10 21.80
CA GLN A 7 -41.25 31.80 22.67
C GLN A 7 -39.93 31.86 21.91
N ARG A 8 -39.67 33.03 21.36
CA ARG A 8 -38.37 33.40 20.82
C ARG A 8 -37.47 33.51 22.04
N GLU A 9 -36.80 32.40 22.40
CA GLU A 9 -35.74 32.46 23.40
C GLU A 9 -34.75 33.53 22.97
N ARG A 10 -34.48 34.49 23.85
CA ARG A 10 -33.44 35.49 23.63
C ARG A 10 -32.13 34.72 23.57
N ARG A 11 -31.68 34.39 22.36
CA ARG A 11 -30.33 33.89 22.16
C ARG A 11 -29.37 34.89 22.74
N SER A 12 -28.63 34.50 23.75
CA SER A 12 -27.53 35.29 24.30
C SER A 12 -26.56 35.60 23.17
N LEU A 13 -26.10 36.84 23.07
CA LEU A 13 -25.04 37.24 22.11
C LEU A 13 -23.84 36.30 22.16
N PHE A 14 -23.56 35.78 23.36
CA PHE A 14 -22.51 34.77 23.58
C PHE A 14 -22.82 33.44 22.86
N GLY A 15 -24.06 32.97 22.91
CA GLY A 15 -24.49 31.74 22.20
C GLY A 15 -24.39 31.89 20.67
N GLU A 16 -24.72 33.08 20.15
CA GLU A 16 -24.63 33.36 18.72
C GLU A 16 -23.18 33.38 18.22
N ILE A 17 -22.28 34.00 18.99
CA ILE A 17 -20.84 34.00 18.72
C ILE A 17 -20.27 32.58 18.79
N LEU A 18 -20.70 31.81 19.79
CA LEU A 18 -20.27 30.42 19.97
C LEU A 18 -20.72 29.52 18.79
N ASP A 19 -21.97 29.65 18.36
CA ASP A 19 -22.51 28.92 17.19
C ASP A 19 -21.72 29.27 15.91
N TRP A 20 -21.38 30.54 15.70
CA TRP A 20 -20.58 30.99 14.57
C TRP A 20 -19.15 30.45 14.59
N MET A 21 -18.56 30.24 15.76
CA MET A 21 -17.22 29.68 15.90
C MET A 21 -17.22 28.14 15.85
N LEU A 22 -18.22 27.50 16.44
CA LEU A 22 -18.32 26.03 16.48
C LEU A 22 -18.73 25.42 15.12
N THR A 23 -19.58 26.10 14.36
CA THR A 23 -20.06 25.58 13.07
C THR A 23 -18.93 25.27 12.08
N PRO A 24 -17.99 26.21 11.80
CA PRO A 24 -16.86 25.90 10.92
C PRO A 24 -15.92 24.84 11.52
N LEU A 25 -15.73 24.83 12.84
CA LEU A 25 -14.90 23.83 13.50
C LEU A 25 -15.47 22.40 13.35
N LEU A 26 -16.78 22.25 13.52
CA LEU A 26 -17.48 20.99 13.34
C LEU A 26 -17.48 20.51 11.88
N LEU A 27 -17.48 21.44 10.90
CA LEU A 27 -17.35 21.11 9.49
C LEU A 27 -15.92 20.70 9.10
N LEU A 28 -14.92 21.37 9.63
CA LEU A 28 -13.52 21.09 9.32
C LEU A 28 -13.03 19.77 9.93
N TRP A 29 -13.62 19.34 11.03
CA TRP A 29 -13.19 18.12 11.73
C TRP A 29 -13.32 16.85 10.89
N PRO A 30 -14.50 16.50 10.30
CA PRO A 30 -14.60 15.30 9.45
C PRO A 30 -13.71 15.39 8.20
N ILE A 31 -13.51 16.58 7.66
CA ILE A 31 -12.59 16.80 6.52
C ILE A 31 -11.15 16.49 6.95
N SER A 32 -10.73 16.97 8.11
CA SER A 32 -9.40 16.68 8.68
C SER A 32 -9.19 15.18 8.91
N LEU A 33 -10.21 14.49 9.44
CA LEU A 33 -10.17 13.04 9.64
C LEU A 33 -10.02 12.27 8.31
N ALA A 34 -10.79 12.64 7.29
CA ALA A 34 -10.73 12.03 5.97
C ALA A 34 -9.35 12.26 5.32
N LEU A 35 -8.81 13.48 5.43
CA LEU A 35 -7.48 13.81 4.92
C LEU A 35 -6.39 13.01 5.64
N THR A 36 -6.45 12.93 6.95
CA THR A 36 -5.51 12.15 7.77
C THR A 36 -5.52 10.68 7.35
N TRP A 37 -6.69 10.11 7.12
CA TRP A 37 -6.84 8.73 6.69
C TRP A 37 -6.22 8.48 5.30
N LEU A 38 -6.48 9.37 4.33
CA LEU A 38 -5.88 9.29 2.98
C LEU A 38 -4.35 9.41 3.04
N VAL A 39 -3.83 10.33 3.83
CA VAL A 39 -2.38 10.53 3.99
C VAL A 39 -1.74 9.33 4.67
N ALA A 40 -2.38 8.77 5.71
CA ALA A 40 -1.89 7.60 6.42
C ALA A 40 -1.73 6.38 5.49
N GLN A 41 -2.73 6.11 4.64
CA GLN A 41 -2.65 5.01 3.66
C GLN A 41 -1.51 5.21 2.67
N ASN A 42 -1.35 6.43 2.12
CA ASN A 42 -0.27 6.71 1.17
C ASN A 42 1.12 6.62 1.81
N ILE A 43 1.28 7.04 3.06
CA ILE A 43 2.57 6.98 3.76
C ILE A 43 2.88 5.54 4.18
N ALA A 44 1.90 4.81 4.68
CA ALA A 44 2.07 3.44 5.14
C ALA A 44 2.57 2.49 4.03
N GLY A 45 2.18 2.72 2.77
CA GLY A 45 2.58 1.86 1.65
C GLY A 45 4.04 2.03 1.19
N LYS A 46 4.63 3.22 1.32
CA LYS A 46 5.93 3.54 0.73
C LYS A 46 7.11 2.67 1.19
N PRO A 47 7.30 2.37 2.49
CA PRO A 47 8.42 1.53 2.92
C PRO A 47 8.31 0.10 2.38
N PHE A 48 7.10 -0.44 2.27
CA PHE A 48 6.85 -1.77 1.74
C PHE A 48 7.06 -1.82 0.22
N ASP A 49 6.64 -0.79 -0.52
CA ASP A 49 6.91 -0.67 -1.95
C ASP A 49 8.43 -0.69 -2.22
N ARG A 50 9.22 0.05 -1.44
CA ARG A 50 10.68 0.02 -1.55
C ARG A 50 11.28 -1.34 -1.21
N ALA A 51 10.76 -2.02 -0.20
CA ALA A 51 11.22 -3.36 0.15
C ALA A 51 10.96 -4.35 -0.99
N LEU A 52 9.76 -4.31 -1.60
CA LEU A 52 9.42 -5.10 -2.80
C LEU A 52 10.34 -4.80 -3.99
N GLU A 53 10.63 -3.52 -4.26
CA GLU A 53 11.58 -3.11 -5.30
C GLU A 53 12.99 -3.69 -5.04
N TYR A 54 13.47 -3.65 -3.81
CA TYR A 54 14.76 -4.25 -3.47
C TYR A 54 14.74 -5.77 -3.59
N ASN A 55 13.66 -6.43 -3.19
CA ASN A 55 13.53 -7.88 -3.29
C ASN A 55 13.54 -8.33 -4.76
N VAL A 56 12.77 -7.68 -5.63
CA VAL A 56 12.75 -8.04 -7.06
C VAL A 56 14.09 -7.78 -7.71
N GLN A 57 14.78 -6.68 -7.37
CA GLN A 57 16.14 -6.39 -7.87
C GLN A 57 17.17 -7.41 -7.36
N ALA A 58 17.05 -7.85 -6.11
CA ALA A 58 17.93 -8.89 -5.55
C ALA A 58 17.73 -10.22 -6.28
N LEU A 59 16.49 -10.63 -6.53
CA LEU A 59 16.18 -11.84 -7.31
C LEU A 59 16.64 -11.70 -8.77
N ALA A 60 16.49 -10.52 -9.35
CA ALA A 60 16.94 -10.22 -10.71
C ALA A 60 18.45 -10.49 -10.91
N LYS A 61 19.27 -10.20 -9.91
CA LYS A 61 20.73 -10.46 -9.92
C LYS A 61 21.09 -11.95 -9.85
N LEU A 62 20.14 -12.82 -9.47
CA LEU A 62 20.34 -14.28 -9.44
C LEU A 62 20.09 -14.93 -10.81
N VAL A 63 19.56 -14.17 -11.76
CA VAL A 63 19.40 -14.62 -13.14
C VAL A 63 20.77 -14.60 -13.82
N VAL A 64 21.20 -15.75 -14.29
CA VAL A 64 22.49 -15.92 -15.00
C VAL A 64 22.27 -16.67 -16.30
N VAL A 65 23.10 -16.36 -17.30
CA VAL A 65 23.13 -17.12 -18.55
C VAL A 65 24.33 -18.07 -18.53
N LYS A 66 24.07 -19.38 -18.63
CA LYS A 66 25.10 -20.41 -18.79
C LYS A 66 24.75 -21.33 -19.94
N ASN A 67 25.72 -21.64 -20.80
CA ASN A 67 25.54 -22.52 -21.95
C ASN A 67 24.36 -22.09 -22.85
N ASN A 68 24.16 -20.81 -23.04
CA ASN A 68 23.05 -20.25 -23.81
C ASN A 68 21.66 -20.57 -23.25
N GLN A 69 21.56 -20.82 -21.96
CA GLN A 69 20.30 -21.05 -21.22
C GLN A 69 20.23 -20.12 -20.03
N VAL A 70 19.05 -19.60 -19.76
CA VAL A 70 18.77 -18.83 -18.54
C VAL A 70 18.69 -19.82 -17.38
N GLN A 71 19.42 -19.52 -16.32
CA GLN A 71 19.36 -20.24 -15.06
C GLN A 71 19.04 -19.26 -13.93
N PHE A 72 18.21 -19.68 -13.03
CA PHE A 72 17.89 -18.96 -11.80
C PHE A 72 18.21 -19.86 -10.61
N ASN A 73 19.09 -19.35 -9.73
CA ASN A 73 19.57 -20.16 -8.61
C ASN A 73 19.31 -19.44 -7.28
N LEU A 74 18.13 -19.64 -6.74
CA LEU A 74 17.78 -19.25 -5.39
C LEU A 74 18.01 -20.44 -4.45
N THR A 75 18.97 -20.29 -3.53
CA THR A 75 19.27 -21.34 -2.55
C THR A 75 18.11 -21.52 -1.56
N GLY A 76 17.97 -22.75 -1.00
CA GLY A 76 16.94 -23.05 -0.01
C GLY A 76 16.88 -22.04 1.13
N PRO A 77 18.01 -21.75 1.83
CA PRO A 77 18.04 -20.75 2.90
C PRO A 77 17.62 -19.36 2.44
N ALA A 78 18.00 -18.90 1.23
CA ALA A 78 17.60 -17.61 0.72
C ALA A 78 16.09 -17.55 0.41
N ARG A 79 15.49 -18.66 -0.02
CA ARG A 79 14.04 -18.80 -0.21
C ARG A 79 13.30 -18.73 1.12
N GLU A 80 13.80 -19.40 2.13
CA GLU A 80 13.26 -19.34 3.50
C GLU A 80 13.27 -17.90 4.04
N ILE A 81 14.40 -17.20 3.87
CA ILE A 81 14.53 -15.80 4.29
C ILE A 81 13.55 -14.90 3.52
N LEU A 82 13.38 -15.09 2.21
CA LEU A 82 12.43 -14.31 1.40
C LEU A 82 10.98 -14.50 1.87
N ARG A 83 10.66 -15.71 2.35
CA ARG A 83 9.33 -16.08 2.85
C ARG A 83 9.16 -15.92 4.36
N ALA A 84 10.24 -15.62 5.09
CA ALA A 84 10.24 -15.49 6.55
C ALA A 84 9.59 -14.18 7.00
N ASP A 85 8.36 -13.98 6.58
CA ASP A 85 7.52 -12.88 7.00
C ASP A 85 6.37 -13.44 7.86
N ASP A 86 6.26 -12.93 9.10
CA ASP A 86 5.30 -13.45 10.08
C ASP A 86 3.86 -12.95 9.83
N THR A 87 3.70 -11.93 8.99
CA THR A 87 2.42 -11.26 8.81
C THR A 87 1.92 -11.33 7.38
N ASP A 88 2.80 -11.04 6.40
CA ASP A 88 2.46 -11.05 4.99
C ASP A 88 2.97 -12.31 4.29
N LEU A 89 2.17 -12.82 3.35
CA LEU A 89 2.59 -13.89 2.45
C LEU A 89 3.40 -13.30 1.30
N VAL A 90 4.61 -13.80 1.11
CA VAL A 90 5.49 -13.38 0.03
C VAL A 90 5.54 -14.45 -1.05
N TYR A 91 5.21 -14.04 -2.26
CA TYR A 91 5.24 -14.87 -3.47
C TYR A 91 6.33 -14.37 -4.41
N TYR A 92 6.95 -15.23 -5.17
CA TYR A 92 7.84 -14.82 -6.26
C TYR A 92 7.67 -15.72 -7.47
N GLN A 93 8.00 -15.20 -8.63
CA GLN A 93 7.96 -15.98 -9.88
C GLN A 93 9.06 -15.46 -10.81
N VAL A 94 9.70 -16.42 -11.49
CA VAL A 94 10.69 -16.15 -12.53
C VAL A 94 10.30 -16.90 -13.79
N ILE A 95 10.10 -16.15 -14.88
CA ILE A 95 9.72 -16.65 -16.19
C ILE A 95 10.87 -16.40 -17.17
N GLY A 96 11.29 -17.42 -17.84
CA GLY A 96 12.38 -17.38 -18.82
C GLY A 96 12.00 -16.73 -20.16
N THR A 97 12.99 -16.64 -21.04
CA THR A 97 12.87 -15.93 -22.32
C THR A 97 11.85 -16.51 -23.30
N LYS A 98 11.47 -17.78 -23.11
CA LYS A 98 10.48 -18.48 -23.94
C LYS A 98 9.12 -18.63 -23.23
N GLY A 99 8.93 -17.94 -22.11
CA GLY A 99 7.74 -18.08 -21.28
C GLY A 99 7.77 -19.30 -20.35
N GLU A 100 8.91 -20.00 -20.27
CA GLU A 100 9.07 -21.14 -19.36
C GLU A 100 9.15 -20.69 -17.91
N HIS A 101 8.48 -21.41 -17.02
CA HIS A 101 8.56 -21.19 -15.58
C HIS A 101 9.89 -21.73 -15.04
N LEU A 102 10.75 -20.84 -14.53
CA LEU A 102 12.06 -21.19 -13.99
C LEU A 102 12.01 -21.46 -12.48
N SER A 103 11.25 -20.68 -11.73
CA SER A 103 11.16 -20.83 -10.27
C SER A 103 9.99 -20.04 -9.69
N GLY A 104 9.54 -20.40 -8.50
CA GLY A 104 8.53 -19.70 -7.74
C GLY A 104 7.13 -20.26 -7.89
N GLU A 105 6.12 -19.44 -7.67
CA GLU A 105 4.71 -19.78 -7.76
C GLU A 105 4.20 -19.71 -9.21
N HIS A 106 3.34 -20.67 -9.58
CA HIS A 106 2.71 -20.68 -10.90
C HIS A 106 1.50 -19.72 -10.98
N ASP A 107 0.85 -19.46 -9.87
CA ASP A 107 -0.43 -18.76 -9.79
C ASP A 107 -0.29 -17.23 -9.80
N LEU A 108 0.94 -16.71 -9.81
CA LEU A 108 1.17 -15.27 -9.88
C LEU A 108 0.88 -14.75 -11.28
N PRO A 109 -0.13 -13.87 -11.47
CA PRO A 109 -0.50 -13.35 -12.77
C PRO A 109 0.67 -12.66 -13.48
N LEU A 110 0.71 -12.78 -14.80
CA LEU A 110 1.70 -12.08 -15.60
C LEU A 110 1.33 -10.58 -15.75
N PRO A 111 2.32 -9.69 -15.82
CA PRO A 111 2.03 -8.29 -16.10
C PRO A 111 1.41 -8.13 -17.51
N PRO A 112 0.56 -7.14 -17.75
CA PRO A 112 0.01 -6.84 -19.07
C PRO A 112 1.10 -6.64 -20.13
N ASP A 113 0.86 -7.13 -21.35
CA ASP A 113 1.86 -7.11 -22.44
C ASP A 113 2.30 -5.71 -22.88
N ASP A 114 1.44 -4.70 -22.68
CA ASP A 114 1.69 -3.30 -23.01
C ASP A 114 2.63 -2.60 -22.02
N THR A 115 2.95 -3.27 -20.92
CA THR A 115 3.80 -2.73 -19.84
C THR A 115 5.25 -3.20 -19.91
N ARG A 116 5.75 -3.59 -21.10
CA ARG A 116 7.17 -3.91 -21.27
C ARG A 116 8.02 -2.70 -20.90
N VAL A 117 8.75 -2.88 -19.82
CA VAL A 117 9.58 -1.86 -19.18
C VAL A 117 10.94 -1.85 -19.81
N ASN A 118 11.66 -0.74 -19.71
CA ASN A 118 13.09 -0.69 -20.01
C ASN A 118 13.84 -1.73 -19.18
N ASP A 119 14.93 -2.23 -19.72
CA ASP A 119 15.75 -3.24 -19.07
C ASP A 119 16.15 -2.82 -17.65
N GLY A 120 15.81 -3.67 -16.67
CA GLY A 120 16.10 -3.43 -15.26
C GLY A 120 15.23 -2.39 -14.53
N GLU A 121 14.31 -1.72 -15.22
CA GLU A 121 13.35 -0.83 -14.56
C GLU A 121 12.35 -1.67 -13.74
N VAL A 122 12.12 -1.28 -12.48
CA VAL A 122 11.12 -1.93 -11.63
C VAL A 122 9.80 -1.18 -11.71
N ARG A 123 8.72 -1.92 -11.84
CA ARG A 123 7.35 -1.39 -11.74
C ARG A 123 6.55 -2.10 -10.67
N LEU A 124 5.60 -1.37 -10.14
CA LEU A 124 4.66 -1.82 -9.12
C LEU A 124 3.26 -1.90 -9.71
N ARG A 125 2.51 -2.94 -9.34
CA ARG A 125 1.08 -3.09 -9.67
C ARG A 125 0.34 -3.71 -8.51
N GLU A 126 -0.96 -3.61 -8.53
CA GLU A 126 -1.86 -4.36 -7.65
C GLU A 126 -2.43 -5.54 -8.42
N ASP A 127 -2.62 -6.65 -7.72
CA ASP A 127 -3.15 -7.88 -8.30
C ASP A 127 -3.86 -8.70 -7.21
N VAL A 128 -4.42 -9.84 -7.60
CA VAL A 128 -5.11 -10.76 -6.69
C VAL A 128 -4.52 -12.15 -6.86
N ILE A 129 -4.08 -12.78 -5.77
CA ILE A 129 -3.61 -14.17 -5.73
C ILE A 129 -4.46 -14.94 -4.73
N GLN A 130 -5.09 -16.03 -5.18
CA GLN A 130 -5.92 -16.90 -4.33
C GLN A 130 -7.02 -16.16 -3.54
N GLY A 131 -7.50 -15.03 -4.08
CA GLY A 131 -8.52 -14.19 -3.45
C GLY A 131 -7.98 -13.12 -2.50
N GLU A 132 -6.67 -13.04 -2.31
CA GLU A 132 -6.00 -12.02 -1.50
C GLU A 132 -5.45 -10.91 -2.38
N ASP A 133 -5.67 -9.65 -1.98
CA ASP A 133 -5.08 -8.49 -2.64
C ASP A 133 -3.57 -8.46 -2.36
N VAL A 134 -2.78 -8.34 -3.42
CA VAL A 134 -1.32 -8.30 -3.34
C VAL A 134 -0.75 -7.08 -4.04
N ARG A 135 0.39 -6.63 -3.55
CA ARG A 135 1.24 -5.66 -4.24
C ARG A 135 2.38 -6.41 -4.92
N VAL A 136 2.55 -6.21 -6.22
CA VAL A 136 3.54 -6.89 -7.03
C VAL A 136 4.57 -5.90 -7.53
N ALA A 137 5.85 -6.19 -7.30
CA ALA A 137 6.98 -5.55 -7.99
C ALA A 137 7.48 -6.50 -9.08
N TYR A 138 7.75 -5.97 -10.27
CA TYR A 138 8.26 -6.76 -11.37
C TYR A 138 9.28 -5.98 -12.21
N THR A 139 10.16 -6.74 -12.84
CA THR A 139 11.17 -6.21 -13.77
C THR A 139 11.41 -7.20 -14.91
N TRP A 140 11.81 -6.65 -16.06
CA TRP A 140 12.26 -7.42 -17.19
C TRP A 140 13.78 -7.27 -17.35
N ILE A 141 14.49 -8.38 -17.52
CA ILE A 141 15.94 -8.41 -17.70
C ILE A 141 16.23 -8.93 -19.10
N LYS A 142 16.87 -8.13 -19.89
CA LYS A 142 17.40 -8.56 -21.20
C LYS A 142 18.55 -9.54 -21.01
N THR A 143 18.55 -10.60 -21.79
CA THR A 143 19.58 -11.62 -21.73
C THR A 143 20.25 -11.79 -23.08
N ASP A 144 21.55 -12.10 -23.05
CA ASP A 144 22.38 -12.34 -24.26
C ASP A 144 22.24 -13.80 -24.78
N VAL A 145 21.10 -14.42 -24.54
CA VAL A 145 20.80 -15.77 -25.06
C VAL A 145 20.59 -15.68 -26.57
N LYS A 146 21.15 -16.64 -27.33
CA LYS A 146 20.91 -16.76 -28.78
C LYS A 146 19.40 -16.88 -29.06
N GLY A 147 18.87 -15.88 -29.78
CA GLY A 147 17.43 -15.75 -30.02
C GLY A 147 16.80 -14.55 -29.32
N GLY A 148 17.55 -13.90 -28.46
CA GLY A 148 17.07 -12.75 -27.70
C GLY A 148 15.98 -13.13 -26.69
N GLY A 149 15.55 -12.18 -25.92
CA GLY A 149 14.45 -12.33 -24.98
C GLY A 149 14.73 -11.67 -23.65
N SER A 150 13.67 -11.47 -22.90
CA SER A 150 13.74 -10.91 -21.57
C SER A 150 13.19 -11.92 -20.55
N VAL A 151 13.80 -11.96 -19.39
CA VAL A 151 13.35 -12.75 -18.25
C VAL A 151 12.49 -11.86 -17.38
N LEU A 152 11.31 -12.33 -17.02
CA LEU A 152 10.47 -11.67 -16.04
C LEU A 152 10.83 -12.16 -14.65
N VAL A 153 11.08 -11.24 -13.76
CA VAL A 153 11.20 -11.50 -12.32
C VAL A 153 10.15 -10.68 -11.61
N GLN A 154 9.35 -11.31 -10.78
CA GLN A 154 8.33 -10.64 -9.99
C GLN A 154 8.26 -11.18 -8.56
N VAL A 155 7.93 -10.27 -7.63
CA VAL A 155 7.71 -10.55 -6.22
C VAL A 155 6.41 -9.89 -5.81
N ALA A 156 5.58 -10.61 -5.09
CA ALA A 156 4.33 -10.11 -4.56
C ALA A 156 4.26 -10.30 -3.05
N GLU A 157 3.53 -9.43 -2.38
CA GLU A 157 3.32 -9.43 -0.93
C GLU A 157 1.87 -9.07 -0.65
N THR A 158 1.23 -9.72 0.31
CA THR A 158 -0.11 -9.34 0.79
C THR A 158 -0.07 -7.98 1.50
N LEU A 159 -1.24 -7.39 1.80
CA LEU A 159 -1.33 -6.00 2.24
C LEU A 159 -1.59 -5.85 3.76
N GLU A 160 -1.43 -6.91 4.56
CA GLU A 160 -1.83 -6.89 5.96
C GLU A 160 -0.98 -5.94 6.82
N LYS A 161 0.34 -5.92 6.62
CA LYS A 161 1.24 -4.96 7.30
C LYS A 161 0.90 -3.51 6.95
N ARG A 162 0.58 -3.25 5.67
CA ARG A 162 0.20 -1.91 5.20
C ARG A 162 -1.08 -1.45 5.87
N LYS A 163 -2.10 -2.32 5.95
CA LYS A 163 -3.38 -2.06 6.62
C LYS A 163 -3.18 -1.83 8.12
N THR A 164 -2.35 -2.65 8.76
CA THR A 164 -2.02 -2.52 10.19
C THR A 164 -1.33 -1.19 10.47
N LEU A 165 -0.27 -0.86 9.72
CA LEU A 165 0.46 0.39 9.90
C LEU A 165 -0.42 1.62 9.63
N ALA A 166 -1.24 1.59 8.58
CA ALA A 166 -2.20 2.67 8.30
C ALA A 166 -3.19 2.85 9.47
N THR A 167 -3.68 1.74 10.03
CA THR A 167 -4.58 1.76 11.17
C THR A 167 -3.91 2.31 12.43
N GLU A 168 -2.67 1.96 12.69
CA GLU A 168 -1.90 2.49 13.82
C GLU A 168 -1.65 4.00 13.69
N ILE A 169 -1.30 4.48 12.49
CA ILE A 169 -1.13 5.91 12.22
C ILE A 169 -2.46 6.66 12.46
N VAL A 170 -3.56 6.11 11.95
CA VAL A 170 -4.90 6.69 12.13
C VAL A 170 -5.29 6.71 13.60
N LYS A 171 -5.13 5.61 14.33
CA LYS A 171 -5.40 5.55 15.78
C LYS A 171 -4.54 6.56 16.55
N GLY A 172 -3.24 6.62 16.25
CA GLY A 172 -2.30 7.54 16.90
C GLY A 172 -2.63 9.01 16.70
N THR A 173 -3.25 9.37 15.58
CA THR A 173 -3.66 10.76 15.28
C THR A 173 -5.08 11.07 15.72
N MET A 174 -6.02 10.14 15.60
CA MET A 174 -7.43 10.35 15.93
C MET A 174 -7.69 10.35 17.44
N VAL A 175 -7.10 9.41 18.20
CA VAL A 175 -7.34 9.31 19.65
C VAL A 175 -7.07 10.61 20.39
N PRO A 176 -5.94 11.31 20.20
CA PRO A 176 -5.72 12.62 20.78
C PRO A 176 -6.77 13.67 20.39
N GLN A 177 -7.25 13.66 19.15
CA GLN A 177 -8.26 14.60 18.67
C GLN A 177 -9.60 14.44 19.37
N PHE A 178 -10.02 13.17 19.63
CA PHE A 178 -11.25 12.88 20.39
C PHE A 178 -11.19 13.29 21.85
N VAL A 179 -10.00 13.50 22.40
CA VAL A 179 -9.80 14.01 23.77
C VAL A 179 -9.66 15.52 23.78
N THR A 180 -8.84 16.06 22.89
CA THR A 180 -8.50 17.51 22.90
C THR A 180 -9.65 18.38 22.44
N LEU A 181 -10.46 17.95 21.47
CA LEU A 181 -11.60 18.75 20.99
C LEU A 181 -12.71 18.93 22.03
N PRO A 182 -13.24 17.87 22.70
CA PRO A 182 -14.21 18.03 23.77
C PRO A 182 -13.65 18.85 24.94
N LEU A 183 -12.37 18.67 25.27
CA LEU A 183 -11.72 19.43 26.32
C LEU A 183 -11.64 20.91 25.98
N ALA A 184 -11.28 21.25 24.73
CA ALA A 184 -11.23 22.62 24.25
C ALA A 184 -12.62 23.29 24.29
N VAL A 185 -13.66 22.56 23.86
CA VAL A 185 -15.04 23.03 23.94
C VAL A 185 -15.47 23.26 25.39
N LEU A 186 -15.10 22.37 26.32
CA LEU A 186 -15.39 22.47 27.74
C LEU A 186 -14.68 23.65 28.42
N LEU A 187 -13.46 23.99 27.98
CA LEU A 187 -12.69 25.12 28.51
C LEU A 187 -13.23 26.47 28.03
N VAL A 188 -13.89 26.49 26.87
CA VAL A 188 -14.50 27.71 26.31
C VAL A 188 -15.91 27.97 26.86
N TRP A 189 -16.54 26.94 27.44
CA TRP A 189 -17.89 27.00 28.02
C TRP A 189 -17.84 27.41 29.50
#